data_2c0066952ea7b97fb0944d96df9e236e
#
_entry.id   2c0066952ea7b97fb0944d96df9e236e
#
_cell.length_a   1.000
_cell.length_b   1.000
_cell.length_c   1.000
_cell.angle_alpha   90.00
_cell.angle_beta   90.00
_cell.angle_gamma   90.00
#
_symmetry.space_group_name_H-M   'P 1'
#
loop_
_entity.id
_entity.type
_entity.pdbx_description
1 polymer ?
#
loop_
_entity_poly.entity_id
_entity_poly.type
_entity_poly.pdbx_seq_one_letter_code
_entity_poly.pdbx_strand_id
1 'polypeptide(L)'
;MKVISGKFKGRLIEINSKNNFRPTLSRIREDLFNLLEHNSKLNVELESAIFCDLFCGSGSIGIEALSRGAKKVIFNDIEYSNIEPIKEFLQKTKTANFEIFNINGYNQKNAILEECDILYLDPPYDHNLDFLEENIFNQISKDCLVILECNQRFTYQNILVEKNYKNKNLYFIRKFI
;
A
#
# COMPACT_ATOMS: atom_id res chain seq x y z
N MET A 1 3.64 14.32 8.32
CA MET A 1 2.42 13.52 8.58
C MET A 1 2.67 12.64 9.80
N LYS A 2 1.63 12.21 10.55
CA LYS A 2 1.81 11.38 11.77
C LYS A 2 1.36 9.94 11.56
N VAL A 3 2.06 8.99 12.18
CA VAL A 3 1.63 7.60 12.33
C VAL A 3 0.44 7.55 13.29
N ILE A 4 -0.60 6.78 12.92
CA ILE A 4 -1.90 6.78 13.62
C ILE A 4 -1.89 5.79 14.79
N SER A 5 -1.37 4.57 14.58
CA SER A 5 -1.43 3.48 15.56
C SER A 5 -0.16 2.65 15.61
N GLY A 6 -0.09 1.70 16.54
CA GLY A 6 1.01 0.75 16.68
C GLY A 6 2.27 1.33 17.32
N LYS A 7 3.41 0.63 17.11
CA LYS A 7 4.69 0.90 17.78
C LYS A 7 5.30 2.29 17.49
N PHE A 8 4.90 2.91 16.38
CA PHE A 8 5.38 4.25 15.99
C PHE A 8 4.33 5.35 16.17
N LYS A 9 3.21 5.07 16.82
CA LYS A 9 2.12 6.04 17.03
C LYS A 9 2.63 7.42 17.43
N GLY A 10 2.15 8.45 16.74
CA GLY A 10 2.46 9.86 16.99
C GLY A 10 3.80 10.34 16.39
N ARG A 11 4.67 9.46 15.88
CA ARG A 11 5.91 9.86 15.19
C ARG A 11 5.58 10.57 13.89
N LEU A 12 6.40 11.58 13.56
CA LEU A 12 6.27 12.35 12.33
C LEU A 12 7.02 11.65 11.21
N ILE A 13 6.33 11.48 10.08
CA ILE A 13 6.92 11.11 8.80
C ILE A 13 7.21 12.43 8.08
N GLU A 14 8.48 12.70 7.80
CA GLU A 14 8.90 13.86 7.03
C GLU A 14 8.48 13.64 5.58
N ILE A 15 7.84 14.63 4.98
CA ILE A 15 7.41 14.59 3.58
C ILE A 15 8.21 15.66 2.86
N ASN A 16 8.83 15.29 1.74
CA ASN A 16 9.52 16.27 0.90
C ASN A 16 8.47 17.18 0.25
N SER A 17 8.40 18.44 0.71
CA SER A 17 7.41 19.43 0.27
C SER A 17 7.55 19.85 -1.22
N LYS A 18 8.65 19.47 -1.86
CA LYS A 18 8.89 19.76 -3.29
C LYS A 18 8.10 18.83 -4.22
N ASN A 19 7.71 17.66 -3.74
CA ASN A 19 6.88 16.75 -4.51
C ASN A 19 5.42 17.11 -4.22
N ASN A 20 4.61 17.33 -5.25
CA ASN A 20 3.16 17.57 -5.16
C ASN A 20 2.41 16.37 -4.56
N PHE A 21 2.90 15.86 -3.42
CA PHE A 21 2.26 14.78 -2.71
C PHE A 21 0.91 15.21 -2.20
N ARG A 22 -0.10 14.48 -2.59
CA ARG A 22 -1.37 14.48 -1.91
C ARG A 22 -1.36 13.31 -0.93
N PRO A 23 -1.01 13.52 0.36
CA PRO A 23 -0.98 12.44 1.32
C PRO A 23 -2.35 11.76 1.35
N THR A 24 -2.38 10.44 1.36
CA THR A 24 -3.60 9.71 1.69
C THR A 24 -4.18 10.31 2.96
N LEU A 25 -5.41 10.78 2.91
CA LEU A 25 -6.06 11.44 4.04
C LEU A 25 -5.98 10.51 5.25
N SER A 26 -5.62 11.04 6.41
CA SER A 26 -5.48 10.27 7.65
C SER A 26 -6.70 9.37 7.91
N ARG A 27 -7.89 9.83 7.55
CA ARG A 27 -9.14 9.08 7.65
C ARG A 27 -9.14 7.83 6.73
N ILE A 28 -8.72 7.96 5.47
CA ILE A 28 -8.69 6.81 4.53
C ILE A 28 -7.72 5.76 5.06
N ARG A 29 -6.54 6.18 5.53
CA ARG A 29 -5.55 5.29 6.12
C ARG A 29 -6.08 4.60 7.38
N GLU A 30 -6.75 5.31 8.26
CA GLU A 30 -7.38 4.74 9.45
C GLU A 30 -8.46 3.73 9.08
N ASP A 31 -9.37 4.07 8.17
CA ASP A 31 -10.43 3.19 7.69
C ASP A 31 -9.86 1.91 7.02
N LEU A 32 -8.78 2.07 6.21
CA LEU A 32 -8.08 0.95 5.57
C LEU A 32 -7.60 -0.06 6.61
N PHE A 33 -6.84 0.39 7.60
CA PHE A 33 -6.30 -0.52 8.61
C PHE A 33 -7.37 -1.07 9.56
N ASN A 34 -8.39 -0.31 9.89
CA ASN A 34 -9.54 -0.83 10.65
C ASN A 34 -10.26 -1.95 9.88
N LEU A 35 -10.38 -1.85 8.57
CA LEU A 35 -10.92 -2.93 7.75
C LEU A 35 -10.02 -4.16 7.75
N LEU A 36 -8.70 -3.99 7.60
CA LEU A 36 -7.75 -5.11 7.66
C LEU A 36 -7.79 -5.85 9.00
N GLU A 37 -7.91 -5.12 10.11
CA GLU A 37 -7.88 -5.68 11.46
C GLU A 37 -9.23 -6.30 11.90
N HIS A 38 -10.36 -5.79 11.39
CA HIS A 38 -11.67 -6.12 11.95
C HIS A 38 -12.70 -6.69 10.96
N ASN A 39 -12.42 -6.68 9.66
CA ASN A 39 -13.36 -7.20 8.68
C ASN A 39 -13.05 -8.66 8.32
N SER A 40 -13.83 -9.58 8.86
CA SER A 40 -13.66 -11.02 8.63
C SER A 40 -13.75 -11.47 7.17
N LYS A 41 -14.39 -10.68 6.28
CA LYS A 41 -14.44 -10.98 4.83
C LYS A 41 -13.07 -10.90 4.18
N LEU A 42 -12.15 -10.08 4.72
CA LEU A 42 -10.82 -9.94 4.16
C LEU A 42 -9.92 -11.12 4.48
N ASN A 43 -10.19 -11.83 5.56
CA ASN A 43 -9.48 -13.03 5.99
C ASN A 43 -7.95 -12.88 5.85
N VAL A 44 -7.41 -11.85 6.48
CA VAL A 44 -5.98 -11.54 6.46
C VAL A 44 -5.51 -11.23 7.88
N GLU A 45 -4.31 -11.69 8.21
CA GLU A 45 -3.65 -11.44 9.48
C GLU A 45 -2.40 -10.58 9.21
N LEU A 46 -2.46 -9.31 9.59
CA LEU A 46 -1.41 -8.34 9.28
C LEU A 46 -0.06 -8.73 9.89
N GLU A 47 -0.05 -9.32 11.08
CA GLU A 47 1.17 -9.70 11.82
C GLU A 47 1.96 -10.83 11.13
N SER A 48 1.30 -11.67 10.34
CA SER A 48 1.94 -12.73 9.55
C SER A 48 2.21 -12.31 8.10
N ALA A 49 1.65 -11.18 7.65
CA ALA A 49 1.63 -10.78 6.26
C ALA A 49 2.88 -9.99 5.81
N ILE A 50 3.29 -10.24 4.56
CA ILE A 50 4.18 -9.38 3.78
C ILE A 50 3.31 -8.34 3.08
N PHE A 51 3.44 -7.07 3.50
CA PHE A 51 2.69 -5.94 2.96
C PHE A 51 3.54 -5.21 1.91
N CYS A 52 3.04 -5.09 0.68
CA CYS A 52 3.70 -4.32 -0.37
C CYS A 52 2.98 -3.00 -0.63
N ASP A 53 3.70 -1.88 -0.52
CA ASP A 53 3.28 -0.53 -0.91
C ASP A 53 3.97 -0.19 -2.25
N LEU A 54 3.29 -0.51 -3.38
CA LEU A 54 3.92 -0.56 -4.70
C LEU A 54 4.17 0.83 -5.31
N PHE A 55 3.37 1.82 -4.95
CA PHE A 55 3.51 3.22 -5.36
C PHE A 55 3.58 4.07 -4.10
N CYS A 56 4.61 3.84 -3.26
CA CYS A 56 4.57 4.20 -1.85
C CYS A 56 4.59 5.71 -1.58
N GLY A 57 5.03 6.53 -2.52
CA GLY A 57 5.07 7.96 -2.34
C GLY A 57 5.73 8.34 -1.01
N SER A 58 4.96 8.95 -0.12
CA SER A 58 5.44 9.31 1.22
C SER A 58 5.71 8.13 2.17
N GLY A 59 5.40 6.91 1.75
CA GLY A 59 5.51 5.70 2.57
C GLY A 59 4.51 5.60 3.71
N SER A 60 3.48 6.43 3.69
CA SER A 60 2.56 6.55 4.83
C SER A 60 1.77 5.29 5.14
N ILE A 61 1.42 4.53 4.12
CA ILE A 61 0.66 3.29 4.25
C ILE A 61 1.61 2.19 4.73
N GLY A 62 2.75 2.00 4.07
CA GLY A 62 3.72 0.99 4.47
C GLY A 62 4.29 1.22 5.87
N ILE A 63 4.58 2.48 6.27
CA ILE A 63 5.02 2.80 7.63
C ILE A 63 3.92 2.52 8.67
N GLU A 64 2.66 2.80 8.34
CA GLU A 64 1.53 2.45 9.21
C GLU A 64 1.38 0.93 9.36
N ALA A 65 1.54 0.16 8.26
CA ALA A 65 1.55 -1.30 8.29
C ALA A 65 2.65 -1.86 9.21
N LEU A 66 3.89 -1.37 9.07
CA LEU A 66 4.99 -1.70 9.98
C LEU A 66 4.69 -1.34 11.43
N SER A 67 4.08 -0.19 11.65
CA SER A 67 3.72 0.29 12.99
C SER A 67 2.69 -0.62 13.67
N ARG A 68 1.76 -1.16 12.88
CA ARG A 68 0.69 -2.07 13.35
C ARG A 68 1.10 -3.53 13.39
N GLY A 69 2.36 -3.84 13.07
CA GLY A 69 2.93 -5.17 13.28
C GLY A 69 3.04 -6.04 12.04
N ALA A 70 2.90 -5.51 10.83
CA ALA A 70 3.15 -6.30 9.62
C ALA A 70 4.50 -7.02 9.71
N LYS A 71 4.54 -8.30 9.34
CA LYS A 71 5.73 -9.16 9.40
C LYS A 71 6.88 -8.54 8.64
N LYS A 72 6.62 -8.03 7.46
CA LYS A 72 7.57 -7.36 6.57
C LYS A 72 6.81 -6.34 5.73
N VAL A 73 7.46 -5.22 5.39
CA VAL A 73 6.92 -4.28 4.42
C VAL A 73 7.91 -4.06 3.29
N ILE A 74 7.40 -4.13 2.07
CA ILE A 74 8.13 -3.80 0.85
C ILE A 74 7.62 -2.44 0.36
N PHE A 75 8.53 -1.48 0.26
CA PHE A 75 8.26 -0.16 -0.31
C PHE A 75 8.82 -0.12 -1.72
N ASN A 76 8.04 0.38 -2.66
CA ASN A 76 8.54 0.67 -4.00
C ASN A 76 8.02 2.02 -4.49
N ASP A 77 8.89 2.77 -5.13
CA ASP A 77 8.53 3.98 -5.88
C ASP A 77 9.54 4.22 -7.00
N ILE A 78 9.07 4.76 -8.13
CA ILE A 78 9.95 5.12 -9.24
C ILE A 78 10.81 6.35 -8.91
N GLU A 79 10.28 7.25 -8.08
CA GLU A 79 10.95 8.48 -7.67
C GLU A 79 11.83 8.26 -6.45
N TYR A 80 13.14 8.29 -6.63
CA TYR A 80 14.10 8.10 -5.52
C TYR A 80 13.91 9.11 -4.38
N SER A 81 13.51 10.33 -4.70
CA SER A 81 13.24 11.38 -3.71
C SER A 81 12.11 11.04 -2.71
N ASN A 82 11.28 10.04 -3.03
CA ASN A 82 10.25 9.52 -2.15
C ASN A 82 10.82 8.46 -1.19
N ILE A 83 11.81 7.73 -1.66
CA ILE A 83 12.45 6.63 -0.92
C ILE A 83 13.33 7.13 0.23
N GLU A 84 14.05 8.23 0.04
CA GLU A 84 15.02 8.73 1.02
C GLU A 84 14.40 9.06 2.38
N PRO A 85 13.28 9.82 2.49
CA PRO A 85 12.62 10.09 3.75
C PRO A 85 12.12 8.82 4.47
N ILE A 86 11.70 7.81 3.69
CA ILE A 86 11.27 6.50 4.24
C ILE A 86 12.46 5.81 4.91
N LYS A 87 13.61 5.73 4.22
CA LYS A 87 14.85 5.16 4.76
C LYS A 87 15.27 5.84 6.05
N GLU A 88 15.27 7.16 6.07
CA GLU A 88 15.61 7.93 7.28
C GLU A 88 14.67 7.62 8.45
N PHE A 89 13.36 7.58 8.20
CA PHE A 89 12.37 7.24 9.24
C PHE A 89 12.64 5.84 9.82
N LEU A 90 12.86 4.85 8.95
CA LEU A 90 13.07 3.47 9.34
C LEU A 90 14.39 3.28 10.09
N GLN A 91 15.46 4.00 9.71
CA GLN A 91 16.73 4.04 10.45
C GLN A 91 16.56 4.66 11.83
N LYS A 92 15.90 5.83 11.92
CA LYS A 92 15.61 6.52 13.19
C LYS A 92 14.78 5.65 14.15
N THR A 93 13.94 4.76 13.61
CA THR A 93 13.11 3.83 14.40
C THR A 93 13.74 2.47 14.66
N LYS A 94 14.97 2.23 14.15
CA LYS A 94 15.71 0.95 14.26
C LYS A 94 14.87 -0.24 13.79
N THR A 95 14.12 -0.05 12.72
CA THR A 95 13.26 -1.08 12.14
C THR A 95 14.08 -1.92 11.16
N ALA A 96 13.90 -3.24 11.17
CA ALA A 96 14.63 -4.18 10.31
C ALA A 96 13.74 -4.92 9.30
N ASN A 97 12.44 -5.00 9.54
CA ASN A 97 11.53 -5.83 8.76
C ASN A 97 10.99 -5.08 7.53
N PHE A 98 11.88 -4.61 6.66
CA PHE A 98 11.48 -3.92 5.44
C PHE A 98 12.46 -4.16 4.31
N GLU A 99 11.98 -3.99 3.09
CA GLU A 99 12.78 -3.84 1.88
C GLU A 99 12.33 -2.60 1.12
N ILE A 100 13.25 -2.01 0.35
CA ILE A 100 12.97 -0.82 -0.44
C ILE A 100 13.52 -1.02 -1.84
N PHE A 101 12.65 -0.81 -2.83
CA PHE A 101 12.97 -0.85 -4.23
C PHE A 101 12.74 0.53 -4.87
N ASN A 102 13.48 0.81 -5.94
CA ASN A 102 13.32 2.02 -6.74
C ASN A 102 13.19 1.60 -8.21
N ILE A 103 12.05 1.00 -8.53
CA ILE A 103 11.77 0.47 -9.86
C ILE A 103 10.40 0.91 -10.34
N ASN A 104 10.19 0.83 -11.66
CA ASN A 104 8.86 1.06 -12.23
C ASN A 104 7.89 -0.04 -11.79
N GLY A 105 6.87 0.31 -11.00
CA GLY A 105 5.86 -0.61 -10.48
C GLY A 105 4.98 -1.25 -11.57
N TYR A 106 5.01 -0.71 -12.80
CA TYR A 106 4.28 -1.25 -13.95
C TYR A 106 5.06 -2.33 -14.73
N ASN A 107 6.28 -2.65 -14.36
CA ASN A 107 7.07 -3.65 -15.06
C ASN A 107 6.43 -5.04 -15.02
N GLN A 108 6.38 -5.72 -16.16
CA GLN A 108 5.75 -7.03 -16.36
C GLN A 108 6.42 -8.21 -15.62
N LYS A 109 7.59 -8.03 -15.04
CA LYS A 109 8.28 -9.05 -14.22
C LYS A 109 8.76 -8.40 -12.95
N ASN A 110 7.87 -8.36 -11.98
CA ASN A 110 8.17 -7.77 -10.70
C ASN A 110 8.18 -8.83 -9.61
N ALA A 111 9.37 -9.31 -9.24
CA ALA A 111 9.54 -10.33 -8.20
C ALA A 111 8.91 -9.92 -6.85
N ILE A 112 8.71 -8.60 -6.62
CA ILE A 112 8.03 -8.09 -5.43
C ILE A 112 6.60 -8.65 -5.33
N LEU A 113 5.92 -8.79 -6.47
CA LEU A 113 4.50 -9.20 -6.52
C LEU A 113 4.27 -10.66 -6.17
N GLU A 114 5.28 -11.51 -6.36
CA GLU A 114 5.17 -12.95 -6.08
C GLU A 114 5.14 -13.25 -4.58
N GLU A 115 5.76 -12.39 -3.75
CA GLU A 115 5.91 -12.59 -2.31
C GLU A 115 4.82 -11.91 -1.47
N CYS A 116 3.96 -11.07 -2.08
CA CYS A 116 3.00 -10.25 -1.35
C CYS A 116 1.80 -11.05 -0.85
N ASP A 117 1.48 -10.92 0.44
CA ASP A 117 0.20 -11.33 1.02
C ASP A 117 -0.84 -10.21 0.92
N ILE A 118 -0.40 -8.95 1.06
CA ILE A 118 -1.21 -7.74 0.89
C ILE A 118 -0.49 -6.78 -0.05
N LEU A 119 -1.15 -6.38 -1.12
CA LEU A 119 -0.64 -5.43 -2.11
C LEU A 119 -1.47 -4.16 -2.09
N TYR A 120 -0.87 -3.04 -1.70
CA TYR A 120 -1.49 -1.72 -1.77
C TYR A 120 -1.06 -0.97 -3.04
N LEU A 121 -2.04 -0.43 -3.75
CA LEU A 121 -1.92 0.28 -5.01
C LEU A 121 -2.60 1.66 -4.92
N ASP A 122 -1.84 2.75 -5.02
CA ASP A 122 -2.32 4.12 -5.26
C ASP A 122 -1.60 4.67 -6.51
N PRO A 123 -1.90 4.13 -7.71
CA PRO A 123 -1.22 4.51 -8.94
C PRO A 123 -1.49 5.98 -9.28
N PRO A 124 -0.59 6.67 -10.03
CA PRO A 124 -0.84 8.02 -10.55
C PRO A 124 -2.14 8.09 -11.35
N TYR A 125 -2.88 9.20 -11.21
CA TYR A 125 -4.25 9.38 -11.72
C TYR A 125 -4.42 9.30 -13.24
N ASP A 126 -3.34 9.43 -14.00
CA ASP A 126 -3.36 9.48 -15.46
C ASP A 126 -3.35 8.09 -16.12
N HIS A 127 -3.28 7.03 -15.32
CA HIS A 127 -3.24 5.67 -15.84
C HIS A 127 -4.64 5.03 -15.90
N ASN A 128 -4.95 4.44 -17.06
CA ASN A 128 -6.07 3.54 -17.20
C ASN A 128 -5.85 2.32 -16.29
N LEU A 129 -6.86 1.93 -15.51
CA LEU A 129 -6.78 0.80 -14.58
C LEU A 129 -6.73 -0.57 -15.27
N ASP A 130 -6.89 -0.65 -16.61
CA ASP A 130 -6.79 -1.89 -17.38
C ASP A 130 -5.42 -2.56 -17.20
N PHE A 131 -4.35 -1.79 -16.93
CA PHE A 131 -3.03 -2.33 -16.64
C PHE A 131 -2.98 -3.25 -15.42
N LEU A 132 -3.92 -3.09 -14.48
CA LEU A 132 -3.96 -3.92 -13.28
C LEU A 132 -4.15 -5.40 -13.62
N GLU A 133 -5.04 -5.72 -14.55
CA GLU A 133 -5.26 -7.10 -14.98
C GLU A 133 -4.05 -7.66 -15.71
N GLU A 134 -3.51 -6.91 -16.66
CA GLU A 134 -2.44 -7.37 -17.53
C GLU A 134 -1.09 -7.47 -16.81
N ASN A 135 -0.76 -6.50 -15.97
CA ASN A 135 0.59 -6.34 -15.43
C ASN A 135 0.72 -6.63 -13.93
N ILE A 136 -0.36 -6.69 -13.18
CA ILE A 136 -0.31 -6.92 -11.73
C ILE A 136 -1.05 -8.20 -11.34
N PHE A 137 -2.34 -8.33 -11.67
CA PHE A 137 -3.12 -9.47 -11.21
C PHE A 137 -2.60 -10.81 -11.73
N ASN A 138 -1.94 -10.84 -12.90
CA ASN A 138 -1.34 -12.05 -13.43
C ASN A 138 -0.08 -12.49 -12.67
N GLN A 139 0.57 -11.59 -11.93
CA GLN A 139 1.83 -11.86 -11.24
C GLN A 139 1.67 -12.15 -9.74
N ILE A 140 0.62 -11.67 -9.10
CA ILE A 140 0.38 -11.90 -7.68
C ILE A 140 -0.11 -13.32 -7.39
N SER A 141 0.15 -13.80 -6.17
CA SER A 141 -0.45 -15.03 -5.64
C SER A 141 -1.98 -14.96 -5.68
N LYS A 142 -2.64 -16.11 -5.80
CA LYS A 142 -4.10 -16.22 -5.73
C LYS A 142 -4.67 -15.74 -4.40
N ASP A 143 -3.91 -15.90 -3.32
CA ASP A 143 -4.32 -15.54 -1.96
C ASP A 143 -3.99 -14.09 -1.60
N CYS A 144 -3.27 -13.37 -2.47
CA CYS A 144 -2.92 -11.97 -2.24
C CYS A 144 -4.17 -11.10 -2.15
N LEU A 145 -4.27 -10.30 -1.08
CA LEU A 145 -5.28 -9.27 -0.94
C LEU A 145 -4.79 -7.98 -1.60
N VAL A 146 -5.44 -7.56 -2.68
CA VAL A 146 -5.15 -6.29 -3.34
C VAL A 146 -6.03 -5.19 -2.75
N ILE A 147 -5.41 -4.07 -2.39
CA ILE A 147 -6.08 -2.86 -1.93
C ILE A 147 -5.79 -1.78 -2.97
N LEU A 148 -6.81 -1.42 -3.74
CA LEU A 148 -6.71 -0.38 -4.76
C LEU A 148 -7.32 0.92 -4.26
N GLU A 149 -6.52 1.99 -4.22
CA GLU A 149 -6.99 3.36 -4.03
C GLU A 149 -6.98 4.07 -5.39
N CYS A 150 -8.13 4.62 -5.81
CA CYS A 150 -8.24 5.35 -7.07
C CYS A 150 -9.32 6.43 -7.00
N ASN A 151 -9.30 7.38 -7.96
CA ASN A 151 -10.26 8.48 -8.05
C ASN A 151 -11.46 8.19 -8.96
N GLN A 152 -11.44 7.08 -9.66
CA GLN A 152 -12.49 6.65 -10.57
C GLN A 152 -13.20 5.39 -10.08
N ARG A 153 -14.37 5.09 -10.64
CA ARG A 153 -15.06 3.85 -10.35
C ARG A 153 -14.31 2.69 -10.98
N PHE A 154 -14.07 1.65 -10.18
CA PHE A 154 -13.45 0.40 -10.63
C PHE A 154 -14.45 -0.74 -10.48
N THR A 155 -14.50 -1.63 -11.45
CA THR A 155 -15.35 -2.83 -11.43
C THR A 155 -14.49 -4.04 -11.66
N TYR A 156 -14.60 -5.03 -10.79
CA TYR A 156 -13.90 -6.30 -10.91
C TYR A 156 -14.75 -7.42 -10.31
N GLN A 157 -14.56 -8.65 -10.75
CA GLN A 157 -15.44 -9.77 -10.41
C GLN A 157 -15.42 -10.12 -8.92
N ASN A 158 -14.33 -9.86 -8.21
CA ASN A 158 -14.14 -10.30 -6.82
C ASN A 158 -13.76 -9.15 -5.88
N ILE A 159 -14.54 -8.07 -5.90
CA ILE A 159 -14.44 -7.00 -4.90
C ILE A 159 -15.11 -7.48 -3.62
N LEU A 160 -14.33 -7.66 -2.56
CA LEU A 160 -14.80 -8.09 -1.24
C LEU A 160 -15.42 -6.94 -0.44
N VAL A 161 -14.81 -5.76 -0.51
CA VAL A 161 -15.23 -4.54 0.17
C VAL A 161 -14.94 -3.34 -0.72
N GLU A 162 -15.87 -2.40 -0.74
CA GLU A 162 -15.75 -1.10 -1.39
C GLU A 162 -16.04 0.00 -0.37
N LYS A 163 -15.21 1.06 -0.38
CA LYS A 163 -15.42 2.29 0.39
C LYS A 163 -15.29 3.49 -0.51
N ASN A 164 -16.31 4.33 -0.53
CA ASN A 164 -16.37 5.53 -1.34
C ASN A 164 -16.15 6.78 -0.48
N TYR A 165 -15.21 7.62 -0.91
CA TYR A 165 -14.94 8.93 -0.33
C TYR A 165 -15.23 10.02 -1.39
N LYS A 166 -15.26 11.27 -0.98
CA LYS A 166 -15.62 12.40 -1.88
C LYS A 166 -14.84 12.41 -3.20
N ASN A 167 -13.54 12.09 -3.16
CA ASN A 167 -12.64 12.18 -4.31
C ASN A 167 -11.79 10.92 -4.53
N LYS A 168 -12.05 9.85 -3.80
CA LYS A 168 -11.29 8.59 -3.86
C LYS A 168 -12.18 7.42 -3.50
N ASN A 169 -11.83 6.28 -4.04
CA ASN A 169 -12.46 4.99 -3.72
C ASN A 169 -11.37 4.03 -3.25
N LEU A 170 -11.74 3.14 -2.37
CA LEU A 170 -10.89 2.08 -1.85
C LEU A 170 -11.57 0.75 -2.08
N TYR A 171 -10.89 -0.13 -2.80
CA TYR A 171 -11.38 -1.47 -3.15
C TYR A 171 -10.48 -2.53 -2.54
N PHE A 172 -11.06 -3.52 -1.90
CA PHE A 172 -10.38 -4.71 -1.40
C PHE A 172 -10.76 -5.89 -2.29
N ILE A 173 -9.79 -6.48 -2.97
CA ILE A 173 -9.99 -7.39 -4.07
C ILE A 173 -9.16 -8.66 -3.82
N ARG A 174 -9.74 -9.84 -4.09
CA ARG A 174 -8.95 -11.06 -4.27
C ARG A 174 -8.95 -11.48 -5.71
N LYS A 175 -7.81 -12.02 -6.16
CA LYS A 175 -7.72 -12.60 -7.51
C LYS A 175 -8.72 -13.76 -7.62
N PHE A 176 -9.45 -13.79 -8.73
CA PHE A 176 -10.33 -14.91 -9.02
C PHE A 176 -9.53 -16.16 -9.37
N ILE A 177 -9.98 -17.32 -8.89
CA ILE A 177 -9.41 -18.63 -9.21
C ILE A 177 -10.05 -19.15 -10.49
#